data_5963fb4b0a2ca8774244e2cf0a86e74c
#
_entry.id   5963fb4b0a2ca8774244e2cf0a86e74c
#
_cell.length_a   1.000
_cell.length_b   1.000
_cell.length_c   1.000
_cell.angle_alpha   90.00
_cell.angle_beta   90.00
_cell.angle_gamma   90.00
#
_symmetry.space_group_name_H-M   'P 1'
#
loop_
_entity.id
_entity.type
_entity.pdbx_description
1 polymer ?
#
loop_
_entity_poly.entity_id
_entity_poly.type
_entity_poly.pdbx_seq_one_letter_code
_entity_poly.pdbx_strand_id
1 'polypeptide(L)'
;MAQYHICELCNRSVSIITNHHLIPLEKGGKKLDTIHLCPTCHCAIHALFTNRELASRFNSLELIKKDFKIKKYLKFVENIPGILTFQ
;
A
#
# COMPACT_ATOMS: atom_id res chain seq x y z
N MET A 1 4.28 -10.29 -23.41
CA MET A 1 4.64 -10.93 -22.16
C MET A 1 4.04 -10.18 -20.99
N ALA A 2 3.51 -10.92 -20.05
CA ALA A 2 2.98 -10.30 -18.85
C ALA A 2 4.13 -9.76 -18.01
N GLN A 3 3.98 -8.55 -17.51
CA GLN A 3 4.93 -7.97 -16.58
C GLN A 3 4.34 -8.00 -15.19
N TYR A 4 5.16 -8.34 -14.23
CA TYR A 4 4.75 -8.39 -12.84
C TYR A 4 5.54 -7.36 -12.04
N HIS A 5 4.90 -6.85 -11.01
CA HIS A 5 5.47 -5.86 -10.11
C HIS A 5 5.47 -6.42 -8.70
N ILE A 6 6.35 -5.91 -7.86
CA ILE A 6 6.36 -6.29 -6.47
C ILE A 6 5.71 -5.17 -5.66
N CYS A 7 4.65 -5.51 -4.93
CA CYS A 7 4.01 -4.57 -4.02
C CYS A 7 4.96 -4.30 -2.86
N GLU A 8 5.24 -3.03 -2.57
CA GLU A 8 6.19 -2.69 -1.53
C GLU A 8 5.67 -2.97 -0.11
N LEU A 9 4.37 -3.12 0.06
CA LEU A 9 3.81 -3.42 1.37
C LEU A 9 3.72 -4.91 1.64
N CYS A 10 3.06 -5.66 0.76
CA CYS A 10 2.85 -7.10 0.99
C CYS A 10 3.91 -7.99 0.33
N ASN A 11 4.76 -7.41 -0.50
CA ASN A 11 5.85 -8.11 -1.20
C ASN A 11 5.39 -9.22 -2.14
N ARG A 12 4.11 -9.23 -2.51
CA ARG A 12 3.59 -10.19 -3.47
C ARG A 12 3.89 -9.73 -4.89
N SER A 13 4.03 -10.69 -5.79
CA SER A 13 4.13 -10.43 -7.22
C SER A 13 2.73 -10.14 -7.73
N VAL A 14 2.52 -8.98 -8.33
CA VAL A 14 1.20 -8.54 -8.78
C VAL A 14 1.25 -8.06 -10.22
N SER A 15 0.14 -8.19 -10.93
CA SER A 15 0.06 -7.74 -12.31
C SER A 15 -0.27 -6.25 -12.45
N ILE A 16 -0.84 -5.66 -11.43
CA ILE A 16 -1.21 -4.25 -11.41
C ILE A 16 -0.57 -3.59 -10.21
N ILE A 17 0.08 -2.45 -10.43
CA ILE A 17 0.69 -1.69 -9.37
C ILE A 17 0.15 -0.25 -9.41
N THR A 18 -0.04 0.35 -8.25
CA THR A 18 -0.51 1.72 -8.11
C THR A 18 0.48 2.53 -7.31
N ASN A 19 0.43 3.84 -7.46
CA ASN A 19 1.30 4.75 -6.70
C ASN A 19 0.52 5.32 -5.53
N HIS A 20 1.03 5.09 -4.33
CA HIS A 20 0.46 5.66 -3.11
C HIS A 20 1.33 6.83 -2.67
N HIS A 21 0.74 8.01 -2.53
CA HIS A 21 1.45 9.17 -2.01
C HIS A 21 1.61 9.01 -0.50
N LEU A 22 2.85 9.03 -0.02
CA LEU A 22 3.13 8.85 1.41
C LEU A 22 2.45 9.93 2.24
N ILE A 23 2.49 11.17 1.75
CA ILE A 23 1.72 12.25 2.31
C ILE A 23 0.67 12.61 1.26
N PRO A 24 -0.63 12.54 1.59
CA PRO A 24 -1.64 12.91 0.60
C PRO A 24 -1.40 14.30 0.03
N LEU A 25 -1.63 14.46 -1.27
CA LEU A 25 -1.37 15.74 -1.94
C LEU A 25 -2.13 16.89 -1.28
N GLU A 26 -3.36 16.65 -0.82
CA GLU A 26 -4.15 17.66 -0.11
C GLU A 26 -3.51 18.08 1.21
N LYS A 27 -2.58 17.29 1.74
CA LYS A 27 -1.86 17.59 2.98
C LYS A 27 -0.43 18.05 2.72
N GLY A 28 -0.14 18.49 1.50
CA GLY A 28 1.17 19.01 1.15
C GLY A 28 2.16 17.99 0.62
N GLY A 29 1.68 16.80 0.27
CA GLY A 29 2.56 15.76 -0.26
C GLY A 29 3.14 16.12 -1.62
N LYS A 30 4.29 15.53 -1.93
CA LYS A 30 4.99 15.73 -3.20
C LYS A 30 4.64 14.60 -4.15
N LYS A 31 4.54 14.91 -5.43
CA LYS A 31 4.18 13.92 -6.44
C LYS A 31 5.13 12.74 -6.52
N LEU A 32 6.40 12.95 -6.21
CA LEU A 32 7.41 11.91 -6.32
C LEU A 32 7.60 11.09 -5.05
N ASP A 33 6.98 11.50 -3.95
CA ASP A 33 7.08 10.76 -2.69
C ASP A 33 6.00 9.68 -2.64
N THR A 34 6.20 8.64 -3.43
CA THR A 34 5.23 7.56 -3.56
C THR A 34 5.89 6.22 -3.28
N ILE A 35 5.05 5.25 -2.91
CA ILE A 35 5.41 3.84 -2.89
C ILE A 35 4.50 3.09 -3.84
N HIS A 36 4.97 1.96 -4.32
CA HIS A 36 4.22 1.15 -5.28
C HIS A 36 3.46 0.05 -4.55
N LEU A 37 2.15 0.09 -4.65
CA LEU A 37 1.28 -0.84 -3.95
C LEU A 37 0.34 -1.54 -4.92
N CYS A 38 0.03 -2.81 -4.63
CA CYS A 38 -1.04 -3.46 -5.34
C CYS A 38 -2.37 -2.79 -4.96
N PRO A 39 -3.42 -2.91 -5.80
CA PRO A 39 -4.69 -2.25 -5.50
C PRO A 39 -5.27 -2.64 -4.13
N THR A 40 -5.11 -3.91 -3.74
CA THR A 40 -5.63 -4.39 -2.46
C THR A 40 -4.96 -3.67 -1.29
N CYS A 41 -3.63 -3.55 -1.31
CA CYS A 41 -2.90 -2.86 -0.25
C CYS A 41 -3.20 -1.36 -0.25
N HIS A 42 -3.31 -0.76 -1.43
CA HIS A 42 -3.63 0.65 -1.54
C HIS A 42 -5.01 0.95 -0.93
N CYS A 43 -6.00 0.11 -1.26
CA CYS A 43 -7.33 0.24 -0.66
C CYS A 43 -7.30 0.02 0.85
N ALA A 44 -6.52 -0.96 1.31
CA ALA A 44 -6.43 -1.24 2.73
C ALA A 44 -5.87 -0.05 3.52
N ILE A 45 -4.84 0.58 3.01
CA ILE A 45 -4.25 1.74 3.67
C ILE A 45 -5.28 2.87 3.80
N HIS A 46 -5.99 3.17 2.73
CA HIS A 46 -6.99 4.24 2.76
C HIS A 46 -8.24 3.88 3.56
N ALA A 47 -8.48 2.58 3.77
CA ALA A 47 -9.57 2.14 4.63
C ALA A 47 -9.20 2.18 6.11
N LEU A 48 -7.93 1.95 6.43
CA LEU A 48 -7.45 1.88 7.80
C LEU A 48 -7.03 3.23 8.37
N PHE A 49 -6.59 4.15 7.51
CA PHE A 49 -6.05 5.43 7.96
C PHE A 49 -6.71 6.58 7.21
N THR A 50 -6.93 7.68 7.94
CA THR A 50 -7.38 8.92 7.32
C THR A 50 -6.20 9.60 6.65
N ASN A 51 -6.48 10.55 5.75
CA ASN A 51 -5.42 11.33 5.13
C ASN A 51 -4.61 12.12 6.16
N ARG A 52 -5.27 12.57 7.22
CA ARG A 52 -4.59 13.26 8.31
C ARG A 52 -3.59 12.36 9.01
N GLU A 53 -3.99 11.11 9.29
CA GLU A 53 -3.12 10.14 9.91
C GLU A 53 -1.95 9.77 9.00
N LEU A 54 -2.21 9.60 7.70
CA LEU A 54 -1.16 9.32 6.74
C LEU A 54 -0.12 10.44 6.71
N ALA A 55 -0.57 11.68 6.73
CA ALA A 55 0.34 12.81 6.68
C ALA A 55 1.17 12.96 7.94
N SER A 56 0.59 12.67 9.11
CA SER A 56 1.24 12.96 10.40
C SER A 56 1.92 11.76 11.04
N ARG A 57 1.42 10.53 10.80
CA ARG A 57 1.89 9.36 11.54
C ARG A 57 2.38 8.24 10.65
N PHE A 58 1.89 8.14 9.41
CA PHE A 58 2.17 7.02 8.52
C PHE A 58 2.70 7.52 7.18
N ASN A 59 3.64 8.46 7.25
CA ASN A 59 4.19 9.10 6.07
C ASN A 59 5.48 8.45 5.55
N SER A 60 5.73 7.21 5.92
CA SER A 60 6.80 6.41 5.36
C SER A 60 6.37 4.96 5.33
N LEU A 61 6.97 4.18 4.43
CA LEU A 61 6.67 2.76 4.34
C LEU A 61 6.98 2.04 5.66
N GLU A 62 8.08 2.42 6.31
CA GLU A 62 8.45 1.79 7.57
C GLU A 62 7.42 2.02 8.67
N LEU A 63 6.92 3.25 8.77
CA LEU A 63 5.90 3.57 9.77
C LEU A 63 4.61 2.82 9.51
N ILE A 64 4.23 2.69 8.22
CA ILE A 64 3.04 1.92 7.86
C ILE A 64 3.21 0.46 8.25
N LYS A 65 4.36 -0.13 7.94
CA LYS A 65 4.63 -1.55 8.23
C LYS A 65 4.65 -1.87 9.72
N LYS A 66 4.97 -0.90 10.55
CA LYS A 66 5.03 -1.10 12.00
C LYS A 66 3.67 -1.06 12.67
N ASP A 67 2.67 -0.53 11.97
CA ASP A 67 1.34 -0.37 12.55
C ASP A 67 0.67 -1.71 12.81
N PHE A 68 0.00 -1.82 13.94
CA PHE A 68 -0.67 -3.04 14.36
C PHE A 68 -1.74 -3.50 13.36
N LYS A 69 -2.53 -2.56 12.86
CA LYS A 69 -3.60 -2.88 11.90
C LYS A 69 -3.01 -3.40 10.59
N ILE A 70 -1.93 -2.79 10.15
CA ILE A 70 -1.25 -3.22 8.93
C ILE A 70 -0.63 -4.60 9.13
N LYS A 71 -0.03 -4.87 10.28
CA LYS A 71 0.54 -6.18 10.55
C LYS A 71 -0.53 -7.28 10.50
N LYS A 72 -1.70 -7.03 11.04
CA LYS A 72 -2.81 -7.97 10.95
C LYS A 72 -3.27 -8.17 9.51
N TYR A 73 -3.39 -7.08 8.77
CA TYR A 73 -3.76 -7.15 7.37
C TYR A 73 -2.75 -7.95 6.55
N LEU A 74 -1.45 -7.69 6.75
CA LEU A 74 -0.40 -8.38 6.01
C LEU A 74 -0.42 -9.87 6.30
N LYS A 75 -0.67 -10.24 7.54
CA LYS A 75 -0.76 -11.65 7.89
C LYS A 75 -1.94 -12.32 7.17
N PHE A 76 -3.03 -11.59 7.01
CA PHE A 76 -4.19 -12.10 6.29
C PHE A 76 -3.87 -12.32 4.81
N VAL A 77 -3.21 -11.36 4.16
CA VAL A 77 -2.99 -11.42 2.71
C VAL A 77 -1.79 -12.27 2.30
N GLU A 78 -0.91 -12.64 3.23
CA GLU A 78 0.32 -13.36 2.85
C GLU A 78 0.05 -14.68 2.17
N ASN A 79 -1.10 -15.28 2.42
CA ASN A 79 -1.51 -16.55 1.83
C ASN A 79 -2.38 -16.38 0.59
N ILE A 80 -2.60 -15.15 0.15
CA ILE A 80 -3.42 -14.86 -1.02
C ILE A 80 -2.49 -14.50 -2.17
N PRO A 81 -2.50 -15.26 -3.29
CA PRO A 81 -1.65 -14.91 -4.43
C PRO A 81 -2.02 -13.53 -4.99
N GLY A 82 -1.02 -12.68 -5.16
CA GLY A 82 -1.24 -11.33 -5.66
C GLY A 82 -1.60 -11.28 -7.14
N ILE A 83 -1.36 -12.36 -7.86
CA ILE A 83 -1.66 -12.45 -9.29
C ILE A 83 -3.01 -13.09 -9.57
N LEU A 84 -3.74 -13.47 -8.53
CA LEU A 84 -5.10 -13.95 -8.71
C LEU A 84 -5.96 -12.81 -9.23
N THR A 85 -6.63 -13.06 -10.32
CA THR A 85 -7.56 -12.09 -10.85
C THR A 85 -8.96 -12.46 -10.42
N PHE A 86 -9.66 -11.50 -9.87
CA PHE A 86 -11.06 -11.68 -9.51
C PHE A 86 -11.89 -11.00 -10.57
N GLN A 87 -12.76 -11.75 -11.10
CA GLN A 87 -13.64 -11.23 -12.15
C GLN A 87 -14.91 -10.68 -11.55
#